data_380254cb1fac287b7a997111d050ce11
#
_entry.id   380254cb1fac287b7a997111d050ce11
#
_cell.length_a   1.000
_cell.length_b   1.000
_cell.length_c   1.000
_cell.angle_alpha   90.00
_cell.angle_beta   90.00
_cell.angle_gamma   90.00
#
_symmetry.space_group_name_H-M   'P 1'
#
loop_
_entity.id
_entity.type
_entity.pdbx_description
1 polymer ?
#
loop_
_entity_poly.entity_id
_entity_poly.type
_entity_poly.pdbx_seq_one_letter_code
_entity_poly.pdbx_strand_id
1 'polypeptide(L)'
;MASILTNTSAMTARQTLRGVNAGLEKTQQQVSSGLRVQKASDNAAYWAISTTMRSDNRAFSAVSDAIELGSATVNTAYTATSSIVDILSEFKAKLVAAKENGVDKSKIQDELDQLNAQAETTVISASFSGQNWLSTNAPTHLMETIDLTTDVVSSFVRSENGAVAVATNKVNLKSTSMLNAGGGGILQKEIGGVGDIGGFRSTGINSVAHEGHESHLFTGPATFGATDYITFDLVVDAGTHSAGVSFAGLRIDKSVIDVALGTTDGTIHDGAEMRKVLQKVFADNSVPATANETMFTGSPTAPGVFEVGSLETSGHPGSSIDISNAISHLASTYPAGFAMGLENPPNANHDNMYPEAFFDFTKPFTVSPKSQIFFDAQVGPGAPQSFTIDRTTVDAALGTTDGFISNAADLATVIGFVTAGLGLSIVTSGNRLTFSADQTVYPNAGNRAARVMVGNVSSNPTWALEFDLAEVDVTSSNFTIDEYLVGIEYMLHRSTASGSVLGSLNKRLDMQSDFVSHLQASMTSGIGRLVDADMEEESARLAAQQTQQQLAVQALQIANTTPGTILQLYSGR
;
A
#
# COMPACT_ATOMS: atom_id res chain seq x y z
N MET A 1 4.23 105.48 -21.43
CA MET A 1 3.72 106.38 -20.35
C MET A 1 3.78 105.63 -19.01
N ALA A 2 4.57 106.14 -18.08
CA ALA A 2 4.62 105.55 -16.75
C ALA A 2 3.37 105.99 -15.96
N SER A 3 2.46 105.07 -15.59
CA SER A 3 1.30 105.33 -14.73
C SER A 3 1.78 105.39 -13.26
N ILE A 4 1.42 106.49 -12.61
CA ILE A 4 1.71 106.65 -11.17
C ILE A 4 0.80 105.78 -10.30
N LEU A 5 -0.34 105.39 -10.81
CA LEU A 5 -1.35 104.54 -10.09
C LEU A 5 -1.09 103.05 -10.31
N THR A 6 -0.33 102.66 -11.32
CA THR A 6 -0.10 101.21 -11.61
C THR A 6 1.37 101.00 -11.94
N ASN A 7 2.15 100.45 -11.01
CA ASN A 7 3.56 100.12 -11.19
C ASN A 7 3.67 98.73 -11.84
N THR A 8 3.71 98.70 -13.20
CA THR A 8 3.80 97.47 -14.01
C THR A 8 5.14 96.74 -13.76
N SER A 9 6.26 97.52 -13.56
CA SER A 9 7.56 96.93 -13.27
C SER A 9 7.59 96.18 -11.93
N ALA A 10 6.93 96.73 -10.86
CA ALA A 10 6.81 96.07 -9.57
C ALA A 10 5.88 94.89 -9.65
N MET A 11 4.82 94.92 -10.46
CA MET A 11 3.93 93.79 -10.69
C MET A 11 4.64 92.63 -11.36
N THR A 12 5.44 92.90 -12.40
CA THR A 12 6.28 91.91 -13.11
C THR A 12 7.33 91.34 -12.18
N ALA A 13 8.07 92.13 -11.40
CA ALA A 13 9.04 91.66 -10.42
C ALA A 13 8.40 90.78 -9.34
N ARG A 14 7.21 91.18 -8.89
CA ARG A 14 6.42 90.34 -7.88
C ARG A 14 5.95 89.01 -8.48
N GLN A 15 5.60 88.99 -9.79
CA GLN A 15 5.23 87.78 -10.50
C GLN A 15 6.44 86.86 -10.69
N THR A 16 7.60 87.43 -11.06
CA THR A 16 8.84 86.68 -11.14
C THR A 16 9.28 86.13 -9.79
N LEU A 17 9.22 86.93 -8.72
CA LEU A 17 9.53 86.48 -7.35
C LEU A 17 8.62 85.37 -6.90
N ARG A 18 7.34 85.40 -7.21
CA ARG A 18 6.42 84.33 -6.93
C ARG A 18 6.81 83.05 -7.69
N GLY A 19 7.17 83.15 -8.94
CA GLY A 19 7.64 81.98 -9.72
C GLY A 19 8.93 81.41 -9.17
N VAL A 20 9.90 82.24 -8.80
CA VAL A 20 11.16 81.77 -8.18
C VAL A 20 10.92 81.14 -6.81
N ASN A 21 10.06 81.71 -5.98
CA ASN A 21 9.70 81.11 -4.67
C ASN A 21 9.03 79.76 -4.83
N ALA A 22 8.09 79.62 -5.76
CA ALA A 22 7.41 78.36 -6.03
C ALA A 22 8.40 77.31 -6.58
N GLY A 23 9.36 77.72 -7.43
CA GLY A 23 10.45 76.83 -7.89
C GLY A 23 11.34 76.40 -6.73
N LEU A 24 11.78 77.36 -5.90
CA LEU A 24 12.61 77.10 -4.72
C LEU A 24 11.97 76.14 -3.75
N GLU A 25 10.67 76.32 -3.43
CA GLU A 25 9.92 75.39 -2.54
C GLU A 25 9.87 73.99 -3.13
N LYS A 26 9.61 73.87 -4.44
CA LYS A 26 9.61 72.57 -5.14
C LYS A 26 10.99 71.88 -5.07
N THR A 27 12.05 72.62 -5.38
CA THR A 27 13.42 72.07 -5.36
C THR A 27 13.84 71.70 -3.92
N GLN A 28 13.45 72.49 -2.90
CA GLN A 28 13.69 72.15 -1.50
C GLN A 28 12.96 70.84 -1.10
N GLN A 29 11.72 70.65 -1.54
CA GLN A 29 11.01 69.40 -1.33
C GLN A 29 11.70 68.21 -2.00
N GLN A 30 12.20 68.37 -3.24
CA GLN A 30 12.91 67.34 -3.97
C GLN A 30 14.24 66.99 -3.31
N VAL A 31 14.99 67.97 -2.86
CA VAL A 31 16.26 67.76 -2.11
C VAL A 31 16.01 67.13 -0.76
N SER A 32 14.96 67.56 -0.05
CA SER A 32 14.62 67.00 1.27
C SER A 32 14.09 65.55 1.21
N SER A 33 13.34 65.19 0.16
CA SER A 33 12.76 63.86 -0.01
C SER A 33 13.65 62.89 -0.80
N GLY A 34 14.63 63.42 -1.56
CA GLY A 34 15.41 62.64 -2.52
C GLY A 34 14.60 62.18 -3.75
N LEU A 35 13.38 62.69 -3.92
CA LEU A 35 12.46 62.22 -4.96
C LEU A 35 12.15 63.37 -5.96
N ARG A 36 12.33 63.09 -7.25
CA ARG A 36 11.90 63.95 -8.35
C ARG A 36 10.37 63.91 -8.54
N VAL A 37 9.76 62.69 -8.32
CA VAL A 37 8.32 62.45 -8.43
C VAL A 37 7.81 61.95 -7.07
N GLN A 38 7.18 62.82 -6.30
CA GLN A 38 6.65 62.52 -4.97
C GLN A 38 5.16 62.25 -4.97
N LYS A 39 4.42 62.96 -5.80
CA LYS A 39 2.97 62.91 -5.89
C LYS A 39 2.48 62.87 -7.35
N ALA A 40 1.24 62.39 -7.53
CA ALA A 40 0.69 62.25 -8.89
C ALA A 40 0.70 63.54 -9.72
N SER A 41 0.62 64.73 -9.06
CA SER A 41 0.71 66.02 -9.73
C SER A 41 2.07 66.35 -10.29
N ASP A 42 3.17 65.68 -9.88
CA ASP A 42 4.50 65.86 -10.43
C ASP A 42 4.66 65.12 -11.76
N ASN A 43 4.22 63.88 -11.82
CA ASN A 43 4.09 63.05 -13.03
C ASN A 43 3.18 61.83 -12.72
N ALA A 44 1.93 61.88 -13.19
CA ALA A 44 0.93 60.88 -12.90
C ALA A 44 1.30 59.46 -13.37
N ALA A 45 1.96 59.33 -14.54
CA ALA A 45 2.38 58.04 -15.10
C ALA A 45 3.50 57.42 -14.27
N TYR A 46 4.57 58.16 -13.98
CA TYR A 46 5.70 57.64 -13.19
C TYR A 46 5.30 57.38 -11.74
N TRP A 47 4.43 58.21 -11.16
CA TRP A 47 3.90 58.02 -9.81
C TRP A 47 3.07 56.73 -9.73
N ALA A 48 2.17 56.45 -10.68
CA ALA A 48 1.34 55.28 -10.71
C ALA A 48 2.19 54.00 -10.85
N ILE A 49 3.12 53.97 -11.83
CA ILE A 49 4.03 52.83 -12.05
C ILE A 49 4.89 52.59 -10.82
N SER A 50 5.55 53.63 -10.27
CA SER A 50 6.42 53.47 -9.09
C SER A 50 5.65 53.04 -7.84
N THR A 51 4.40 53.48 -7.66
CA THR A 51 3.55 53.08 -6.53
C THR A 51 3.17 51.61 -6.63
N THR A 52 2.83 51.13 -7.83
CA THR A 52 2.57 49.70 -8.06
C THR A 52 3.84 48.89 -7.84
N MET A 53 4.98 49.29 -8.39
CA MET A 53 6.27 48.61 -8.21
C MET A 53 6.72 48.58 -6.73
N ARG A 54 6.50 49.67 -5.98
CA ARG A 54 6.75 49.67 -4.53
C ARG A 54 5.85 48.71 -3.77
N SER A 55 4.57 48.59 -4.15
CA SER A 55 3.65 47.61 -3.59
C SER A 55 4.11 46.18 -3.86
N ASP A 56 4.51 45.91 -5.11
CA ASP A 56 5.02 44.60 -5.52
C ASP A 56 6.33 44.25 -4.80
N ASN A 57 7.26 45.24 -4.67
CA ASN A 57 8.52 45.04 -3.97
C ASN A 57 8.29 44.68 -2.47
N ARG A 58 7.30 45.25 -1.80
CA ARG A 58 6.90 44.86 -0.43
C ARG A 58 6.31 43.44 -0.38
N ALA A 59 5.52 43.09 -1.40
CA ALA A 59 4.99 41.74 -1.52
C ALA A 59 6.12 40.71 -1.72
N PHE A 60 7.11 41.03 -2.57
CA PHE A 60 8.29 40.16 -2.73
C PHE A 60 9.12 40.06 -1.45
N SER A 61 9.23 41.13 -0.64
CA SER A 61 9.91 41.03 0.67
C SER A 61 9.20 40.04 1.59
N ALA A 62 7.89 40.09 1.70
CA ALA A 62 7.11 39.16 2.51
C ALA A 62 7.23 37.71 1.97
N VAL A 63 7.32 37.53 0.66
CA VAL A 63 7.55 36.22 0.04
C VAL A 63 8.97 35.73 0.31
N SER A 64 9.99 36.59 0.28
CA SER A 64 11.36 36.24 0.66
C SER A 64 11.43 35.73 2.09
N ASP A 65 10.81 36.44 3.02
CA ASP A 65 10.74 36.02 4.44
C ASP A 65 10.05 34.67 4.59
N ALA A 66 8.98 34.41 3.81
CA ALA A 66 8.27 33.13 3.81
C ALA A 66 9.08 31.99 3.18
N ILE A 67 9.87 32.26 2.14
CA ILE A 67 10.79 31.27 1.53
C ILE A 67 11.89 30.92 2.53
N GLU A 68 12.46 31.90 3.24
CA GLU A 68 13.48 31.66 4.26
C GLU A 68 12.95 30.80 5.42
N LEU A 69 11.71 31.07 5.87
CA LEU A 69 11.04 30.25 6.88
C LEU A 69 10.84 28.80 6.39
N GLY A 70 10.39 28.64 5.15
CA GLY A 70 10.24 27.34 4.51
C GLY A 70 11.58 26.60 4.35
N SER A 71 12.62 27.30 3.92
CA SER A 71 13.98 26.77 3.79
C SER A 71 14.54 26.32 5.13
N ALA A 72 14.33 27.08 6.20
CA ALA A 72 14.73 26.68 7.57
C ALA A 72 14.02 25.39 8.02
N THR A 73 12.73 25.25 7.72
CA THR A 73 11.97 24.03 8.02
C THR A 73 12.52 22.82 7.25
N VAL A 74 12.76 22.97 5.95
CA VAL A 74 13.33 21.91 5.09
C VAL A 74 14.73 21.54 5.54
N ASN A 75 15.57 22.52 5.85
CA ASN A 75 16.94 22.28 6.28
C ASN A 75 17.01 21.57 7.64
N THR A 76 16.10 21.90 8.56
CA THR A 76 15.97 21.21 9.85
C THR A 76 15.60 19.73 9.61
N ALA A 77 14.62 19.46 8.75
CA ALA A 77 14.23 18.10 8.40
C ALA A 77 15.36 17.34 7.68
N TYR A 78 16.07 17.99 6.74
CA TYR A 78 17.21 17.41 6.03
C TYR A 78 18.35 17.03 6.98
N THR A 79 18.73 17.92 7.88
CA THR A 79 19.81 17.68 8.85
C THR A 79 19.46 16.52 9.80
N ALA A 80 18.22 16.48 10.29
CA ALA A 80 17.76 15.39 11.12
C ALA A 80 17.69 14.06 10.34
N THR A 81 17.25 14.09 9.07
CA THR A 81 17.27 12.89 8.21
C THR A 81 18.70 12.37 7.99
N SER A 82 19.69 13.26 7.80
CA SER A 82 21.10 12.87 7.70
C SER A 82 21.58 12.19 8.97
N SER A 83 21.22 12.73 10.14
CA SER A 83 21.56 12.11 11.42
C SER A 83 20.91 10.73 11.60
N ILE A 84 19.67 10.54 11.13
CA ILE A 84 19.00 9.23 11.14
C ILE A 84 19.73 8.22 10.24
N VAL A 85 20.22 8.63 9.06
CA VAL A 85 21.02 7.77 8.18
C VAL A 85 22.31 7.31 8.87
N ASP A 86 22.98 8.21 9.61
CA ASP A 86 24.18 7.87 10.39
C ASP A 86 23.83 6.89 11.52
N ILE A 87 22.76 7.15 12.28
CA ILE A 87 22.28 6.26 13.35
C ILE A 87 21.92 4.88 12.81
N LEU A 88 21.19 4.78 11.70
CA LEU A 88 20.84 3.50 11.08
C LEU A 88 22.08 2.75 10.58
N SER A 89 23.09 3.46 10.09
CA SER A 89 24.35 2.86 9.67
C SER A 89 25.11 2.25 10.86
N GLU A 90 25.13 2.93 12.00
CA GLU A 90 25.70 2.40 13.24
C GLU A 90 24.87 1.24 13.80
N PHE A 91 23.54 1.37 13.77
CA PHE A 91 22.61 0.30 14.15
C PHE A 91 22.87 -0.98 13.36
N LYS A 92 23.02 -0.86 12.03
CA LYS A 92 23.40 -1.96 11.15
C LYS A 92 24.74 -2.58 11.56
N ALA A 93 25.74 -1.78 11.88
CA ALA A 93 27.05 -2.28 12.33
C ALA A 93 26.94 -3.09 13.64
N LYS A 94 26.11 -2.66 14.60
CA LYS A 94 25.83 -3.40 15.84
C LYS A 94 25.10 -4.72 15.56
N LEU A 95 24.14 -4.75 14.65
CA LEU A 95 23.48 -6.00 14.24
C LEU A 95 24.46 -6.99 13.61
N VAL A 96 25.39 -6.51 12.78
CA VAL A 96 26.45 -7.37 12.23
C VAL A 96 27.32 -7.94 13.34
N ALA A 97 27.69 -7.13 14.33
CA ALA A 97 28.45 -7.60 15.50
C ALA A 97 27.67 -8.63 16.34
N ALA A 98 26.35 -8.49 16.46
CA ALA A 98 25.48 -9.45 17.16
C ALA A 98 25.42 -10.85 16.48
N LYS A 99 25.87 -10.96 15.22
CA LYS A 99 25.92 -12.23 14.48
C LYS A 99 27.13 -13.09 14.84
N GLU A 100 28.17 -12.48 15.43
CA GLU A 100 29.39 -13.19 15.79
C GLU A 100 29.16 -14.13 16.98
N ASN A 101 29.74 -15.34 16.90
CA ASN A 101 29.63 -16.33 17.96
C ASN A 101 30.40 -15.89 19.22
N GLY A 102 29.75 -15.96 20.37
CA GLY A 102 30.36 -15.64 21.67
C GLY A 102 30.24 -14.17 22.09
N VAL A 103 29.56 -13.35 21.31
CA VAL A 103 29.24 -11.97 21.69
C VAL A 103 28.04 -11.97 22.65
N ASP A 104 28.10 -11.12 23.68
CA ASP A 104 26.99 -10.90 24.61
C ASP A 104 25.90 -10.05 23.95
N LYS A 105 24.88 -10.72 23.44
CA LYS A 105 23.76 -10.07 22.74
C LYS A 105 23.01 -9.07 23.61
N SER A 106 22.97 -9.28 24.95
CA SER A 106 22.30 -8.35 25.86
C SER A 106 22.99 -6.98 25.86
N LYS A 107 24.33 -6.95 25.84
CA LYS A 107 25.06 -5.68 25.76
C LYS A 107 24.87 -4.96 24.43
N ILE A 108 24.79 -5.73 23.34
CA ILE A 108 24.47 -5.14 22.03
C ILE A 108 23.04 -4.59 22.04
N GLN A 109 22.10 -5.29 22.67
CA GLN A 109 20.73 -4.78 22.79
C GLN A 109 20.70 -3.45 23.54
N ASP A 110 21.42 -3.32 24.65
CA ASP A 110 21.52 -2.04 25.37
C ASP A 110 22.03 -0.89 24.47
N GLU A 111 22.98 -1.17 23.57
CA GLU A 111 23.48 -0.19 22.60
C GLU A 111 22.44 0.11 21.49
N LEU A 112 21.74 -0.89 20.99
CA LEU A 112 20.65 -0.72 20.01
C LEU A 112 19.51 0.11 20.58
N ASP A 113 19.16 -0.11 21.86
CA ASP A 113 18.13 0.67 22.56
C ASP A 113 18.51 2.14 22.67
N GLN A 114 19.80 2.45 22.95
CA GLN A 114 20.30 3.83 22.97
C GLN A 114 20.25 4.49 21.59
N LEU A 115 20.63 3.77 20.54
CA LEU A 115 20.55 4.26 19.16
C LEU A 115 19.10 4.50 18.73
N ASN A 116 18.18 3.62 19.12
CA ASN A 116 16.75 3.81 18.88
C ASN A 116 16.20 5.05 19.60
N ALA A 117 16.50 5.21 20.89
CA ALA A 117 16.10 6.39 21.67
C ALA A 117 16.67 7.69 21.06
N GLN A 118 17.90 7.65 20.55
CA GLN A 118 18.52 8.77 19.85
C GLN A 118 17.80 9.07 18.53
N ALA A 119 17.45 8.06 17.75
CA ALA A 119 16.69 8.22 16.50
C ALA A 119 15.33 8.87 16.77
N GLU A 120 14.57 8.35 17.72
CA GLU A 120 13.27 8.89 18.12
C GLU A 120 13.38 10.36 18.58
N THR A 121 14.34 10.65 19.48
CA THR A 121 14.58 12.02 19.96
C THR A 121 14.95 12.96 18.81
N THR A 122 15.78 12.51 17.87
CA THR A 122 16.17 13.29 16.68
C THR A 122 14.96 13.61 15.81
N VAL A 123 14.07 12.63 15.57
CA VAL A 123 12.85 12.82 14.79
C VAL A 123 11.90 13.79 15.47
N ILE A 124 11.64 13.61 16.77
CA ILE A 124 10.70 14.45 17.53
C ILE A 124 11.21 15.89 17.63
N SER A 125 12.51 16.09 17.85
CA SER A 125 13.11 17.42 17.96
C SER A 125 13.32 18.14 16.63
N ALA A 126 13.15 17.48 15.49
CA ALA A 126 13.28 18.05 14.16
C ALA A 126 12.08 18.96 13.80
N SER A 127 11.76 19.90 14.70
CA SER A 127 10.66 20.85 14.58
C SER A 127 11.20 22.24 14.39
N PHE A 128 10.67 22.96 13.40
CA PHE A 128 10.94 24.38 13.20
C PHE A 128 9.62 25.16 13.16
N SER A 129 9.51 26.21 13.97
CA SER A 129 8.27 27.02 14.09
C SER A 129 7.00 26.19 14.35
N GLY A 130 7.11 25.09 15.10
CA GLY A 130 5.99 24.20 15.44
C GLY A 130 5.62 23.21 14.33
N GLN A 131 6.35 23.17 13.22
CA GLN A 131 6.16 22.19 12.15
C GLN A 131 7.28 21.15 12.16
N ASN A 132 6.89 19.88 12.15
CA ASN A 132 7.80 18.75 12.03
C ASN A 132 7.43 17.92 10.80
N TRP A 133 8.38 17.78 9.86
CA TRP A 133 8.15 17.04 8.61
C TRP A 133 8.59 15.57 8.69
N LEU A 134 9.28 15.20 9.77
CA LEU A 134 9.74 13.85 10.03
C LEU A 134 8.82 13.09 10.98
N SER A 135 8.02 13.81 11.81
CA SER A 135 7.01 13.23 12.68
C SER A 135 5.63 13.74 12.28
N THR A 136 4.76 12.83 11.86
CA THR A 136 3.42 13.14 11.36
C THR A 136 2.33 12.54 12.25
N ASN A 137 1.17 13.16 12.28
CA ASN A 137 0.05 12.78 13.15
C ASN A 137 -1.15 12.26 12.34
N ALA A 138 -0.91 11.62 11.18
CA ALA A 138 -1.99 10.97 10.47
C ALA A 138 -2.57 9.82 11.33
N PRO A 139 -3.91 9.77 11.55
CA PRO A 139 -4.52 8.78 12.43
C PRO A 139 -4.51 7.37 11.81
N THR A 140 -4.38 7.29 10.49
CA THR A 140 -4.28 6.04 9.74
C THR A 140 -2.84 5.77 9.35
N HIS A 141 -2.55 4.52 9.04
CA HIS A 141 -1.25 4.13 8.52
C HIS A 141 -0.90 4.89 7.23
N LEU A 142 0.35 5.33 7.06
CA LEU A 142 0.74 6.17 5.92
C LEU A 142 0.51 5.54 4.55
N MET A 143 0.52 4.21 4.45
CA MET A 143 0.19 3.52 3.19
C MET A 143 -1.28 3.72 2.79
N GLU A 144 -2.18 3.87 3.75
CA GLU A 144 -3.62 4.07 3.55
C GLU A 144 -4.02 5.55 3.44
N THR A 145 -3.19 6.45 3.97
CA THR A 145 -3.45 7.89 3.91
C THR A 145 -3.43 8.36 2.45
N ILE A 146 -4.51 8.97 1.98
CA ILE A 146 -4.67 9.37 0.58
C ILE A 146 -3.81 10.59 0.26
N ASP A 147 -3.82 11.60 1.12
CA ASP A 147 -3.08 12.85 0.92
C ASP A 147 -2.46 13.33 2.24
N LEU A 148 -1.16 13.54 2.23
CA LEU A 148 -0.40 14.12 3.34
C LEU A 148 0.59 15.13 2.76
N THR A 149 0.06 16.24 2.25
CA THR A 149 0.86 17.30 1.62
C THR A 149 0.90 18.54 2.48
N THR A 150 2.02 19.25 2.41
CA THR A 150 2.18 20.60 2.95
C THR A 150 2.63 21.53 1.84
N ASP A 151 2.31 22.82 1.99
CA ASP A 151 2.65 23.83 1.01
C ASP A 151 3.79 24.72 1.51
N VAL A 152 4.80 24.96 0.66
CA VAL A 152 5.88 25.92 0.91
C VAL A 152 5.76 27.05 -0.09
N VAL A 153 5.76 28.28 0.39
CA VAL A 153 5.72 29.48 -0.45
C VAL A 153 6.97 29.51 -1.36
N SER A 154 6.75 29.77 -2.64
CA SER A 154 7.82 29.75 -3.62
C SER A 154 7.95 31.05 -4.42
N SER A 155 6.85 31.76 -4.68
CA SER A 155 6.89 32.94 -5.53
C SER A 155 5.66 33.82 -5.35
N PHE A 156 5.79 35.09 -5.78
CA PHE A 156 4.67 36.02 -5.99
C PHE A 156 4.53 36.29 -7.48
N VAL A 157 3.32 36.16 -7.99
CA VAL A 157 3.01 36.35 -9.40
C VAL A 157 1.91 37.39 -9.54
N ARG A 158 2.17 38.39 -10.41
CA ARG A 158 1.15 39.33 -10.88
C ARG A 158 0.78 39.01 -12.32
N SER A 159 -0.48 38.75 -12.58
CA SER A 159 -1.00 38.50 -13.93
C SER A 159 -1.19 39.83 -14.71
N GLU A 160 -1.26 39.76 -16.02
CA GLU A 160 -1.50 40.92 -16.89
C GLU A 160 -2.79 41.68 -16.56
N ASN A 161 -3.82 40.99 -16.07
CA ASN A 161 -5.07 41.58 -15.61
C ASN A 161 -4.97 42.25 -14.23
N GLY A 162 -3.80 42.27 -13.59
CA GLY A 162 -3.56 42.86 -12.28
C GLY A 162 -3.86 41.93 -11.10
N ALA A 163 -4.35 40.71 -11.34
CA ALA A 163 -4.57 39.73 -10.26
C ALA A 163 -3.23 39.28 -9.66
N VAL A 164 -3.22 39.09 -8.34
CA VAL A 164 -2.04 38.65 -7.60
C VAL A 164 -2.25 37.26 -7.02
N ALA A 165 -1.23 36.42 -7.08
CA ALA A 165 -1.24 35.09 -6.51
C ALA A 165 0.11 34.79 -5.85
N VAL A 166 0.06 34.01 -4.76
CA VAL A 166 1.25 33.41 -4.14
C VAL A 166 1.35 31.98 -4.63
N ALA A 167 2.44 31.65 -5.31
CA ALA A 167 2.70 30.28 -5.75
C ALA A 167 3.32 29.49 -4.60
N THR A 168 2.89 28.25 -4.45
CA THR A 168 3.39 27.31 -3.45
C THR A 168 3.95 26.04 -4.10
N ASN A 169 4.90 25.40 -3.45
CA ASN A 169 5.38 24.08 -3.79
C ASN A 169 4.77 23.07 -2.85
N LYS A 170 4.07 22.07 -3.40
CA LYS A 170 3.52 20.95 -2.63
C LYS A 170 4.62 19.95 -2.30
N VAL A 171 4.70 19.58 -1.04
CA VAL A 171 5.62 18.57 -0.50
C VAL A 171 4.80 17.42 0.06
N ASN A 172 5.07 16.20 -0.40
CA ASN A 172 4.41 15.01 0.12
C ASN A 172 5.17 14.46 1.31
N LEU A 173 4.62 14.62 2.51
CA LEU A 173 5.23 14.20 3.77
C LEU A 173 5.24 12.67 3.95
N LYS A 174 4.48 11.90 3.17
CA LYS A 174 4.56 10.42 3.22
C LYS A 174 5.95 9.89 2.88
N SER A 175 6.70 10.60 2.03
CA SER A 175 8.04 10.21 1.62
C SER A 175 9.14 10.66 2.59
N THR A 176 8.84 11.54 3.54
CA THR A 176 9.81 12.12 4.47
C THR A 176 9.53 11.77 5.93
N SER A 177 8.30 11.36 6.26
CA SER A 177 7.91 10.99 7.62
C SER A 177 8.69 9.77 8.10
N MET A 178 9.49 9.95 9.15
CA MET A 178 10.20 8.88 9.84
C MET A 178 9.28 8.14 10.82
N LEU A 179 8.43 8.89 11.53
CA LEU A 179 7.43 8.38 12.47
C LEU A 179 6.06 8.97 12.17
N ASN A 180 5.02 8.17 12.27
CA ASN A 180 3.63 8.61 12.16
C ASN A 180 2.79 8.02 13.30
N ALA A 181 1.84 8.79 13.81
CA ALA A 181 0.96 8.34 14.90
C ALA A 181 0.14 7.09 14.56
N GLY A 182 -0.31 6.94 13.30
CA GLY A 182 -1.02 5.76 12.79
C GLY A 182 -0.09 4.68 12.21
N GLY A 183 1.23 4.81 12.33
CA GLY A 183 2.21 3.88 11.78
C GLY A 183 2.58 4.13 10.31
N GLY A 184 3.52 3.33 9.78
CA GLY A 184 3.97 3.37 8.39
C GLY A 184 4.98 4.45 8.05
N GLY A 185 5.58 5.10 9.05
CA GLY A 185 6.77 5.92 8.85
C GLY A 185 7.96 5.10 8.36
N ILE A 186 9.03 5.77 7.97
CA ILE A 186 10.24 5.11 7.43
C ILE A 186 10.87 4.15 8.45
N LEU A 187 10.80 4.48 9.75
CA LEU A 187 11.32 3.67 10.85
C LEU A 187 10.26 2.72 11.45
N GLN A 188 9.08 2.64 10.84
CA GLN A 188 7.96 1.85 11.32
C GLN A 188 7.59 0.77 10.31
N LYS A 189 7.05 -0.32 10.84
CA LYS A 189 6.54 -1.45 10.04
C LYS A 189 5.49 -1.01 9.04
N GLU A 190 5.45 -1.71 7.94
CA GLU A 190 4.46 -1.53 6.89
C GLU A 190 3.23 -2.38 7.17
N ILE A 191 2.06 -1.94 6.72
CA ILE A 191 0.86 -2.79 6.78
C ILE A 191 1.05 -3.93 5.81
N GLY A 192 1.08 -5.13 6.38
CA GLY A 192 1.06 -6.35 5.62
C GLY A 192 2.25 -6.50 4.70
N GLY A 193 3.35 -6.97 5.25
CA GLY A 193 4.23 -7.81 4.49
C GLY A 193 3.40 -8.97 3.98
N VAL A 194 3.31 -9.13 2.69
CA VAL A 194 2.51 -10.18 2.07
C VAL A 194 3.21 -11.53 2.21
N GLY A 195 4.12 -11.66 3.17
CA GLY A 195 4.79 -12.91 3.51
C GLY A 195 3.84 -13.94 4.14
N ASP A 196 2.86 -13.45 4.89
CA ASP A 196 1.87 -14.32 5.52
C ASP A 196 0.44 -13.84 5.18
N ILE A 197 -0.05 -14.28 4.03
CA ILE A 197 -1.41 -14.03 3.53
C ILE A 197 -2.44 -14.95 4.20
N GLY A 198 -2.38 -15.02 5.53
CA GLY A 198 -3.30 -15.85 6.32
C GLY A 198 -3.12 -17.34 6.09
N GLY A 199 -1.95 -17.80 5.70
CA GLY A 199 -1.69 -19.20 5.37
C GLY A 199 -2.22 -19.61 3.99
N PHE A 200 -2.69 -18.68 3.18
CA PHE A 200 -3.10 -18.96 1.79
C PHE A 200 -1.88 -19.43 0.99
N ARG A 201 -1.97 -20.60 0.44
CA ARG A 201 -0.87 -21.28 -0.25
C ARG A 201 -1.39 -22.15 -1.38
N SER A 202 -0.49 -22.57 -2.25
CA SER A 202 -0.78 -23.57 -3.26
C SER A 202 -1.14 -24.90 -2.63
N THR A 203 -2.27 -25.45 -3.01
CA THR A 203 -2.74 -26.78 -2.58
C THR A 203 -2.31 -27.87 -3.56
N GLY A 204 -1.74 -27.51 -4.71
CA GLY A 204 -1.47 -28.43 -5.80
C GLY A 204 -2.74 -28.87 -6.56
N ILE A 205 -2.53 -29.77 -7.50
CA ILE A 205 -3.64 -30.38 -8.25
C ILE A 205 -4.15 -31.56 -7.44
N ASN A 206 -5.40 -31.48 -7.00
CA ASN A 206 -6.10 -32.65 -6.52
C ASN A 206 -6.85 -33.27 -7.71
N SER A 207 -6.21 -34.25 -8.33
CA SER A 207 -6.75 -34.98 -9.50
C SER A 207 -7.22 -36.39 -9.15
N VAL A 208 -7.16 -36.77 -7.88
CA VAL A 208 -7.56 -38.10 -7.46
C VAL A 208 -9.08 -38.14 -7.46
N ALA A 209 -9.63 -38.72 -8.48
CA ALA A 209 -10.98 -39.21 -8.44
C ALA A 209 -11.01 -40.34 -7.43
N HIS A 210 -11.86 -40.24 -6.44
CA HIS A 210 -12.04 -41.33 -5.51
C HIS A 210 -12.98 -42.36 -6.15
N GLU A 211 -12.43 -43.49 -6.47
CA GLU A 211 -13.22 -44.65 -6.88
C GLU A 211 -13.85 -45.25 -5.61
N GLY A 212 -15.13 -45.61 -5.68
CA GLY A 212 -15.81 -46.28 -4.59
C GLY A 212 -15.14 -47.58 -4.25
N HIS A 213 -14.66 -47.76 -3.03
CA HIS A 213 -14.05 -48.98 -2.55
C HIS A 213 -14.24 -49.15 -1.06
N GLU A 214 -14.21 -50.42 -0.63
CA GLU A 214 -14.16 -50.80 0.78
C GLU A 214 -12.98 -51.74 1.04
N SER A 215 -12.29 -51.50 2.13
CA SER A 215 -11.18 -52.36 2.60
C SER A 215 -11.63 -53.18 3.79
N HIS A 216 -11.53 -54.50 3.68
CA HIS A 216 -11.97 -55.45 4.70
C HIS A 216 -10.78 -56.20 5.26
N LEU A 217 -10.78 -56.44 6.59
CA LEU A 217 -9.80 -57.29 7.25
C LEU A 217 -10.30 -58.74 7.21
N PHE A 218 -9.54 -59.63 6.59
CA PHE A 218 -9.85 -61.03 6.59
C PHE A 218 -9.71 -61.65 8.00
N THR A 219 -10.78 -62.22 8.52
CA THR A 219 -10.84 -62.79 9.86
C THR A 219 -10.79 -64.34 9.88
N GLY A 220 -10.62 -64.96 8.66
CA GLY A 220 -10.48 -66.41 8.52
C GLY A 220 -9.18 -67.00 9.08
N PRO A 221 -8.86 -68.26 8.83
CA PRO A 221 -9.41 -69.14 7.77
C PRO A 221 -10.79 -69.76 8.09
N ALA A 222 -11.47 -70.21 7.03
CA ALA A 222 -12.75 -70.93 7.18
C ALA A 222 -12.90 -72.04 6.16
N THR A 223 -13.48 -73.18 6.61
CA THR A 223 -13.79 -74.33 5.76
C THR A 223 -15.28 -74.55 5.70
N PHE A 224 -15.82 -74.62 4.50
CA PHE A 224 -17.26 -74.75 4.20
C PHE A 224 -17.62 -76.22 3.91
N GLY A 225 -18.53 -76.76 4.69
CA GLY A 225 -19.17 -78.03 4.38
C GLY A 225 -20.16 -77.87 3.23
N ALA A 226 -20.80 -79.00 2.85
CA ALA A 226 -21.73 -79.05 1.71
C ALA A 226 -22.99 -78.18 1.91
N THR A 227 -23.35 -77.85 3.17
CA THR A 227 -24.54 -77.09 3.52
C THR A 227 -24.20 -75.66 4.01
N ASP A 228 -22.92 -75.39 4.16
CA ASP A 228 -22.43 -74.09 4.71
C ASP A 228 -22.40 -73.00 3.65
N TYR A 229 -22.74 -71.80 4.05
CA TYR A 229 -22.68 -70.63 3.17
C TYR A 229 -22.66 -69.32 3.99
N ILE A 230 -22.17 -68.24 3.32
CA ILE A 230 -22.34 -66.87 3.75
C ILE A 230 -23.15 -66.14 2.67
N THR A 231 -24.08 -65.29 3.11
CA THR A 231 -24.78 -64.36 2.22
C THR A 231 -24.47 -62.92 2.64
N PHE A 232 -24.42 -62.00 1.65
CA PHE A 232 -24.27 -60.58 1.88
C PHE A 232 -25.01 -59.80 0.81
N ASP A 233 -25.34 -58.56 1.11
CA ASP A 233 -25.91 -57.61 0.17
C ASP A 233 -24.83 -56.65 -0.30
N LEU A 234 -24.90 -56.16 -1.54
CA LEU A 234 -23.96 -55.21 -2.10
C LEU A 234 -24.74 -54.17 -2.86
N VAL A 235 -24.47 -52.89 -2.61
CA VAL A 235 -24.92 -51.77 -3.41
C VAL A 235 -23.70 -51.18 -4.13
N VAL A 236 -23.79 -51.02 -5.46
CA VAL A 236 -22.70 -50.50 -6.27
C VAL A 236 -23.18 -49.21 -6.93
N ASP A 237 -22.32 -48.19 -6.94
CA ASP A 237 -22.52 -46.93 -7.63
C ASP A 237 -23.74 -46.13 -7.20
N ALA A 238 -24.09 -46.22 -5.92
CA ALA A 238 -25.04 -45.32 -5.31
C ALA A 238 -24.38 -43.96 -5.04
N GLY A 239 -25.15 -42.88 -5.12
CA GLY A 239 -24.63 -41.55 -4.83
C GLY A 239 -25.63 -40.44 -5.06
N THR A 240 -25.14 -39.20 -5.15
CA THR A 240 -25.98 -38.01 -5.27
C THR A 240 -26.88 -38.03 -6.51
N HIS A 241 -26.40 -38.64 -7.58
CA HIS A 241 -27.07 -38.64 -8.90
C HIS A 241 -27.64 -40.01 -9.28
N SER A 242 -27.46 -41.04 -8.48
CA SER A 242 -27.92 -42.41 -8.71
C SER A 242 -28.24 -43.13 -7.41
N ALA A 243 -29.27 -43.96 -7.42
CA ALA A 243 -29.55 -44.87 -6.34
C ALA A 243 -28.61 -46.10 -6.35
N GLY A 244 -27.77 -46.23 -7.34
CA GLY A 244 -26.92 -47.38 -7.57
C GLY A 244 -27.68 -48.64 -8.02
N VAL A 245 -26.97 -49.75 -8.06
CA VAL A 245 -27.50 -51.07 -8.35
C VAL A 245 -27.34 -51.97 -7.13
N SER A 246 -28.41 -52.52 -6.66
CA SER A 246 -28.45 -53.40 -5.49
C SER A 246 -28.44 -54.86 -5.87
N PHE A 247 -27.60 -55.66 -5.23
CA PHE A 247 -27.49 -57.10 -5.34
C PHE A 247 -27.71 -57.68 -3.96
N ALA A 248 -28.85 -58.34 -3.80
CA ALA A 248 -29.23 -58.94 -2.48
C ALA A 248 -28.89 -60.41 -2.45
N GLY A 249 -28.41 -60.87 -1.30
CA GLY A 249 -28.16 -62.28 -1.03
C GLY A 249 -27.07 -62.90 -1.90
N LEU A 250 -26.04 -62.16 -2.26
CA LEU A 250 -24.84 -62.72 -2.91
C LEU A 250 -24.28 -63.84 -2.01
N ARG A 251 -23.94 -64.99 -2.59
CA ARG A 251 -23.67 -66.20 -1.82
C ARG A 251 -22.26 -66.73 -2.05
N ILE A 252 -21.58 -67.02 -0.96
CA ILE A 252 -20.32 -67.77 -0.91
C ILE A 252 -20.66 -69.14 -0.31
N ASP A 253 -20.45 -70.21 -1.05
CA ASP A 253 -20.59 -71.60 -0.61
C ASP A 253 -19.43 -72.45 -1.10
N LYS A 254 -19.40 -73.72 -0.65
CA LYS A 254 -18.35 -74.66 -1.00
C LYS A 254 -18.12 -74.75 -2.51
N SER A 255 -19.20 -74.79 -3.30
CA SER A 255 -19.11 -74.90 -4.76
C SER A 255 -18.42 -73.70 -5.40
N VAL A 256 -18.77 -72.50 -4.95
CA VAL A 256 -18.15 -71.25 -5.42
C VAL A 256 -16.66 -71.18 -5.03
N ILE A 257 -16.34 -71.57 -3.82
CA ILE A 257 -14.95 -71.60 -3.30
C ILE A 257 -14.11 -72.60 -4.11
N ASP A 258 -14.57 -73.84 -4.24
CA ASP A 258 -13.82 -74.88 -4.96
C ASP A 258 -13.55 -74.48 -6.43
N VAL A 259 -14.51 -73.87 -7.11
CA VAL A 259 -14.33 -73.38 -8.49
C VAL A 259 -13.40 -72.16 -8.56
N ALA A 260 -13.55 -71.19 -7.62
CA ALA A 260 -12.71 -69.96 -7.58
C ALA A 260 -11.25 -70.25 -7.30
N LEU A 261 -10.99 -71.23 -6.41
CA LEU A 261 -9.64 -71.56 -5.97
C LEU A 261 -9.01 -72.75 -6.70
N GLY A 262 -9.82 -73.54 -7.44
CA GLY A 262 -9.38 -74.79 -8.03
C GLY A 262 -9.11 -75.90 -7.02
N THR A 263 -9.81 -75.91 -5.93
CA THR A 263 -9.71 -76.86 -4.80
C THR A 263 -10.95 -77.75 -4.72
N THR A 264 -11.01 -78.65 -3.76
CA THR A 264 -12.16 -79.50 -3.46
C THR A 264 -12.49 -79.55 -1.98
N ASP A 265 -11.77 -78.80 -1.14
CA ASP A 265 -11.85 -78.85 0.31
C ASP A 265 -12.80 -77.76 0.88
N GLY A 266 -13.19 -76.76 0.07
CA GLY A 266 -14.06 -75.67 0.47
C GLY A 266 -13.41 -74.70 1.49
N THR A 267 -12.07 -74.61 1.50
CA THR A 267 -11.35 -73.79 2.49
C THR A 267 -10.85 -72.50 1.88
N ILE A 268 -11.05 -71.38 2.58
CA ILE A 268 -10.42 -70.08 2.30
C ILE A 268 -9.40 -69.82 3.38
N HIS A 269 -8.08 -69.71 3.01
CA HIS A 269 -6.98 -69.61 3.95
C HIS A 269 -6.59 -68.17 4.28
N ASP A 270 -6.71 -67.25 3.33
CA ASP A 270 -6.25 -65.87 3.48
C ASP A 270 -7.10 -64.87 2.65
N GLY A 271 -6.75 -63.57 2.76
CA GLY A 271 -7.43 -62.48 2.03
C GLY A 271 -7.24 -62.57 0.51
N ALA A 272 -6.11 -63.18 0.02
CA ALA A 272 -5.87 -63.34 -1.40
C ALA A 272 -6.82 -64.39 -2.02
N GLU A 273 -7.10 -65.44 -1.28
CA GLU A 273 -8.12 -66.44 -1.66
C GLU A 273 -9.52 -65.88 -1.58
N MET A 274 -9.81 -65.13 -0.52
CA MET A 274 -11.13 -64.44 -0.36
C MET A 274 -11.43 -63.54 -1.54
N ARG A 275 -10.43 -62.79 -2.05
CA ARG A 275 -10.58 -61.96 -3.27
C ARG A 275 -11.01 -62.80 -4.48
N LYS A 276 -10.34 -63.91 -4.74
CA LYS A 276 -10.68 -64.81 -5.86
C LYS A 276 -12.11 -65.31 -5.78
N VAL A 277 -12.52 -65.66 -4.54
CA VAL A 277 -13.88 -66.11 -4.26
C VAL A 277 -14.89 -64.97 -4.53
N LEU A 278 -14.63 -63.76 -4.04
CA LEU A 278 -15.49 -62.60 -4.32
C LEU A 278 -15.55 -62.26 -5.81
N GLN A 279 -14.40 -62.28 -6.53
CA GLN A 279 -14.38 -62.09 -7.98
C GLN A 279 -15.27 -63.10 -8.72
N LYS A 280 -15.25 -64.36 -8.28
CA LYS A 280 -16.12 -65.39 -8.82
C LYS A 280 -17.61 -65.11 -8.52
N VAL A 281 -17.96 -64.72 -7.30
CA VAL A 281 -19.30 -64.33 -6.93
C VAL A 281 -19.78 -63.15 -7.78
N PHE A 282 -18.96 -62.14 -7.98
CA PHE A 282 -19.29 -60.97 -8.79
C PHE A 282 -19.49 -61.34 -10.26
N ALA A 283 -18.59 -62.15 -10.80
CA ALA A 283 -18.72 -62.63 -12.17
C ALA A 283 -19.99 -63.43 -12.40
N ASP A 284 -20.33 -64.37 -11.51
CA ASP A 284 -21.51 -65.22 -11.61
C ASP A 284 -22.83 -64.44 -11.50
N ASN A 285 -22.82 -63.30 -10.80
CA ASN A 285 -24.01 -62.45 -10.61
C ASN A 285 -23.99 -61.19 -11.47
N SER A 286 -22.99 -61.02 -12.38
CA SER A 286 -22.83 -59.82 -13.21
C SER A 286 -22.75 -58.52 -12.40
N VAL A 287 -22.10 -58.56 -11.26
CA VAL A 287 -21.89 -57.42 -10.37
C VAL A 287 -20.80 -56.54 -10.99
N PRO A 288 -21.02 -55.21 -11.17
CA PRO A 288 -20.03 -54.30 -11.74
C PRO A 288 -19.00 -53.87 -10.67
N ALA A 289 -18.41 -54.85 -9.97
CA ALA A 289 -17.38 -54.63 -8.92
C ALA A 289 -16.24 -55.63 -9.11
N THR A 290 -15.11 -55.32 -8.50
CA THR A 290 -13.93 -56.19 -8.46
C THR A 290 -13.39 -56.29 -7.04
N ALA A 291 -12.62 -57.34 -6.76
CA ALA A 291 -11.89 -57.49 -5.51
C ALA A 291 -10.38 -57.61 -5.81
N ASN A 292 -9.57 -56.71 -5.27
CA ASN A 292 -8.14 -56.59 -5.59
C ASN A 292 -7.27 -56.42 -4.34
N GLU A 293 -5.95 -56.49 -4.55
CA GLU A 293 -4.92 -56.18 -3.51
C GLU A 293 -4.65 -54.71 -3.36
N THR A 294 -4.73 -53.97 -4.44
CA THR A 294 -4.42 -52.54 -4.53
C THR A 294 -5.38 -51.89 -5.48
N MET A 295 -6.28 -51.09 -4.98
CA MET A 295 -7.21 -50.41 -5.86
C MET A 295 -6.89 -48.93 -6.04
N PHE A 296 -6.43 -48.22 -5.00
CA PHE A 296 -6.42 -46.75 -5.06
C PHE A 296 -5.15 -46.10 -4.52
N THR A 297 -4.40 -46.75 -3.65
CA THR A 297 -3.21 -46.13 -3.05
C THR A 297 -1.89 -46.51 -3.70
N GLY A 298 -1.91 -47.42 -4.68
CA GLY A 298 -0.69 -47.93 -5.33
C GLY A 298 0.24 -48.71 -4.41
N SER A 299 -0.17 -48.93 -3.16
CA SER A 299 0.57 -49.74 -2.17
C SER A 299 -0.12 -51.06 -1.93
N PRO A 300 0.61 -52.16 -1.78
CA PRO A 300 0.03 -53.43 -1.42
C PRO A 300 -0.77 -53.33 -0.13
N THR A 301 -1.97 -53.90 -0.08
CA THR A 301 -2.72 -54.00 1.17
C THR A 301 -1.91 -54.80 2.21
N ALA A 302 -2.15 -54.48 3.48
CA ALA A 302 -1.53 -55.26 4.58
C ALA A 302 -1.91 -56.76 4.45
N PRO A 303 -1.03 -57.68 4.83
CA PRO A 303 -1.37 -59.11 4.84
C PRO A 303 -2.70 -59.35 5.57
N GLY A 304 -3.64 -60.00 4.88
CA GLY A 304 -4.97 -60.28 5.43
C GLY A 304 -6.02 -59.24 5.11
N VAL A 305 -5.70 -58.16 4.38
CA VAL A 305 -6.70 -57.19 3.90
C VAL A 305 -7.09 -57.52 2.44
N PHE A 306 -8.38 -57.39 2.14
CA PHE A 306 -8.88 -57.40 0.76
C PHE A 306 -9.74 -56.17 0.51
N GLU A 307 -9.71 -55.66 -0.72
CA GLU A 307 -10.47 -54.49 -1.15
C GLU A 307 -11.49 -54.86 -2.21
N VAL A 308 -12.69 -54.31 -2.08
CA VAL A 308 -13.77 -54.41 -3.07
C VAL A 308 -14.00 -53.04 -3.65
N GLY A 309 -14.01 -52.88 -4.98
CA GLY A 309 -14.16 -51.61 -5.63
C GLY A 309 -15.09 -51.65 -6.83
N SER A 310 -15.71 -50.53 -7.13
CA SER A 310 -16.54 -50.33 -8.28
C SER A 310 -15.73 -50.39 -9.61
N LEU A 311 -16.32 -50.89 -10.67
CA LEU A 311 -15.80 -50.84 -12.03
C LEU A 311 -16.32 -49.61 -12.80
N GLU A 312 -17.04 -48.72 -12.15
CA GLU A 312 -17.57 -47.51 -12.79
C GLU A 312 -16.45 -46.56 -13.23
N THR A 313 -16.37 -46.29 -14.50
CA THR A 313 -15.36 -45.38 -15.08
C THR A 313 -15.97 -44.11 -15.67
N SER A 314 -17.31 -44.05 -15.82
CA SER A 314 -17.99 -42.85 -16.32
C SER A 314 -18.08 -41.72 -15.29
N GLY A 315 -18.15 -42.07 -14.02
CA GLY A 315 -18.28 -41.13 -12.90
C GLY A 315 -19.66 -40.47 -12.81
N HIS A 316 -20.50 -40.61 -13.81
CA HIS A 316 -21.81 -39.91 -13.86
C HIS A 316 -22.81 -40.44 -12.83
N PRO A 317 -23.00 -41.75 -12.66
CA PRO A 317 -23.90 -42.27 -11.62
C PRO A 317 -23.28 -42.14 -10.22
N GLY A 318 -21.98 -41.94 -10.13
CA GLY A 318 -21.20 -42.06 -8.91
C GLY A 318 -20.39 -43.36 -8.89
N SER A 319 -19.45 -43.45 -7.98
CA SER A 319 -18.64 -44.64 -7.78
C SER A 319 -18.68 -44.99 -6.28
N SER A 320 -19.39 -46.02 -5.91
CA SER A 320 -19.52 -46.45 -4.52
C SER A 320 -19.61 -47.97 -4.38
N ILE A 321 -19.21 -48.46 -3.22
CA ILE A 321 -19.38 -49.82 -2.77
C ILE A 321 -19.94 -49.76 -1.34
N ASP A 322 -20.99 -50.55 -1.08
CA ASP A 322 -21.56 -50.72 0.26
C ASP A 322 -21.93 -52.17 0.43
N ILE A 323 -21.13 -52.92 1.20
CA ILE A 323 -21.38 -54.31 1.60
C ILE A 323 -22.11 -54.30 2.93
N SER A 324 -23.26 -54.97 2.97
CA SER A 324 -24.11 -55.01 4.15
C SER A 324 -24.75 -56.38 4.33
N ASN A 325 -25.47 -56.56 5.43
CA ASN A 325 -26.25 -57.78 5.75
C ASN A 325 -25.46 -59.07 5.57
N ALA A 326 -24.18 -59.09 5.96
CA ALA A 326 -23.41 -60.32 5.93
C ALA A 326 -23.92 -61.34 6.99
N ILE A 327 -24.50 -62.41 6.51
CA ILE A 327 -25.09 -63.46 7.36
C ILE A 327 -24.37 -64.79 7.11
N SER A 328 -23.86 -65.37 8.18
CA SER A 328 -23.15 -66.64 8.15
C SER A 328 -24.07 -67.81 8.53
N HIS A 329 -24.01 -68.85 7.72
CA HIS A 329 -24.60 -70.15 7.95
C HIS A 329 -23.53 -71.26 7.99
N LEU A 330 -22.49 -71.01 8.79
CA LEU A 330 -21.36 -71.94 8.96
C LEU A 330 -21.61 -72.89 10.16
N ALA A 331 -20.82 -73.94 10.23
CA ALA A 331 -20.81 -74.84 11.35
C ALA A 331 -20.64 -74.14 12.72
N SER A 332 -21.19 -74.64 13.78
CA SER A 332 -21.14 -74.04 15.13
C SER A 332 -19.76 -73.90 15.76
N THR A 333 -18.74 -74.29 15.05
CA THR A 333 -17.31 -74.04 15.40
C THR A 333 -16.86 -72.63 15.18
N TYR A 334 -17.59 -71.83 14.37
CA TYR A 334 -17.31 -70.42 14.12
C TYR A 334 -18.16 -69.53 15.03
N PRO A 335 -17.68 -68.35 15.44
CA PRO A 335 -18.45 -67.41 16.22
C PRO A 335 -19.74 -67.00 15.50
N ALA A 336 -20.78 -66.70 16.27
CA ALA A 336 -22.03 -66.18 15.71
C ALA A 336 -21.73 -64.83 14.96
N GLY A 337 -22.23 -64.74 13.72
CA GLY A 337 -22.00 -63.55 12.87
C GLY A 337 -20.66 -63.49 12.16
N PHE A 338 -19.81 -64.53 12.27
CA PHE A 338 -18.53 -64.60 11.56
C PHE A 338 -18.74 -64.72 10.05
N ALA A 339 -18.29 -63.76 9.28
CA ALA A 339 -18.38 -63.74 7.82
C ALA A 339 -17.04 -63.36 7.13
N MET A 340 -15.94 -63.78 7.75
CA MET A 340 -14.56 -63.60 7.22
C MET A 340 -14.15 -62.17 6.94
N GLY A 341 -14.73 -61.21 7.65
CA GLY A 341 -14.44 -59.77 7.49
C GLY A 341 -15.53 -58.98 6.78
N LEU A 342 -16.51 -59.62 6.14
CA LEU A 342 -17.66 -58.98 5.54
C LEU A 342 -18.68 -58.44 6.58
N GLU A 343 -18.61 -58.99 7.80
CA GLU A 343 -19.48 -58.60 8.94
C GLU A 343 -19.14 -57.24 9.53
N ASN A 344 -17.96 -56.74 9.30
CA ASN A 344 -17.47 -55.47 9.83
C ASN A 344 -17.23 -54.50 8.67
N PRO A 345 -18.22 -53.69 8.27
CA PRO A 345 -18.00 -52.71 7.23
C PRO A 345 -16.91 -51.74 7.68
N PRO A 346 -16.01 -51.34 6.79
CA PRO A 346 -14.93 -50.41 7.12
C PRO A 346 -15.52 -49.05 7.53
N ASN A 347 -14.85 -48.38 8.47
CA ASN A 347 -15.24 -47.05 8.93
C ASN A 347 -15.00 -45.95 7.88
N ALA A 348 -14.42 -46.27 6.74
CA ALA A 348 -14.10 -45.35 5.65
C ALA A 348 -14.62 -45.92 4.34
N ASN A 349 -15.87 -45.66 4.06
CA ASN A 349 -16.41 -45.83 2.73
C ASN A 349 -16.10 -44.58 1.92
N HIS A 350 -15.31 -44.71 0.87
CA HIS A 350 -14.94 -43.60 -0.01
C HIS A 350 -15.92 -43.46 -1.17
N ASP A 351 -17.18 -43.64 -0.90
CA ASP A 351 -18.26 -43.63 -1.86
C ASP A 351 -18.53 -42.22 -2.38
N ASN A 352 -18.49 -42.03 -3.69
CA ASN A 352 -18.84 -40.77 -4.34
C ASN A 352 -18.06 -39.53 -3.85
N MET A 353 -16.87 -39.71 -3.38
CA MET A 353 -16.06 -38.56 -2.98
C MET A 353 -15.69 -37.69 -4.17
N TYR A 354 -15.75 -36.41 -3.95
CA TYR A 354 -15.28 -35.42 -4.90
C TYR A 354 -13.85 -35.02 -4.54
N PRO A 355 -13.00 -34.74 -5.56
CA PRO A 355 -11.68 -34.19 -5.31
C PRO A 355 -11.77 -32.90 -4.50
N GLU A 356 -11.03 -32.83 -3.40
CA GLU A 356 -10.99 -31.68 -2.51
C GLU A 356 -9.56 -31.22 -2.30
N ALA A 357 -9.34 -29.92 -2.28
CA ALA A 357 -8.10 -29.30 -1.89
C ALA A 357 -8.37 -28.38 -0.70
N PHE A 358 -7.46 -28.30 0.25
CA PHE A 358 -7.69 -27.47 1.43
C PHE A 358 -6.39 -26.80 1.93
N PHE A 359 -6.59 -25.72 2.67
CA PHE A 359 -5.58 -25.15 3.55
C PHE A 359 -6.24 -24.57 4.80
N ASP A 360 -5.43 -24.34 5.84
CA ASP A 360 -5.90 -23.77 7.09
C ASP A 360 -5.52 -22.29 7.17
N PHE A 361 -6.50 -21.42 7.47
CA PHE A 361 -6.28 -20.01 7.73
C PHE A 361 -5.54 -19.86 9.06
N THR A 362 -4.42 -19.13 9.07
CA THR A 362 -3.52 -19.05 10.22
C THR A 362 -3.68 -17.78 11.03
N LYS A 363 -3.80 -16.62 10.36
CA LYS A 363 -3.96 -15.32 11.03
C LYS A 363 -4.63 -14.28 10.13
N PRO A 364 -5.29 -13.27 10.74
CA PRO A 364 -5.81 -12.11 10.01
C PRO A 364 -4.70 -11.36 9.28
N PHE A 365 -5.05 -10.73 8.15
CA PHE A 365 -4.16 -9.88 7.38
C PHE A 365 -4.92 -8.80 6.62
N THR A 366 -4.20 -7.76 6.19
CA THR A 366 -4.76 -6.65 5.41
C THR A 366 -4.11 -6.58 4.02
N VAL A 367 -4.93 -6.49 2.98
CA VAL A 367 -4.46 -6.20 1.63
C VAL A 367 -4.35 -4.68 1.48
N SER A 368 -3.13 -4.16 1.43
CA SER A 368 -2.88 -2.71 1.30
C SER A 368 -3.19 -2.21 -0.13
N PRO A 369 -3.38 -0.88 -0.33
CA PRO A 369 -3.68 -0.34 -1.66
C PRO A 369 -2.65 -0.62 -2.76
N LYS A 370 -1.44 -1.04 -2.38
CA LYS A 370 -0.34 -1.37 -3.31
C LYS A 370 0.00 -2.85 -3.34
N SER A 371 -0.67 -3.66 -2.51
CA SER A 371 -0.44 -5.10 -2.43
C SER A 371 -1.43 -5.85 -3.30
N GLN A 372 -0.96 -6.92 -3.92
CA GLN A 372 -1.78 -7.83 -4.71
C GLN A 372 -1.38 -9.26 -4.37
N ILE A 373 -2.37 -10.14 -4.32
CA ILE A 373 -2.18 -11.59 -4.20
C ILE A 373 -2.57 -12.20 -5.52
N PHE A 374 -1.70 -13.00 -6.08
CA PHE A 374 -1.92 -13.73 -7.32
C PHE A 374 -2.05 -15.21 -7.02
N PHE A 375 -2.96 -15.88 -7.69
CA PHE A 375 -3.09 -17.33 -7.63
C PHE A 375 -3.74 -17.87 -8.89
N ASP A 376 -3.49 -19.13 -9.17
CA ASP A 376 -4.18 -19.85 -10.24
C ASP A 376 -5.22 -20.78 -9.63
N ALA A 377 -6.39 -20.89 -10.26
CA ALA A 377 -7.39 -21.88 -9.91
C ALA A 377 -7.85 -22.63 -11.17
N GLN A 378 -8.15 -23.92 -10.99
CA GLN A 378 -8.64 -24.80 -12.02
C GLN A 378 -9.74 -25.70 -11.47
N VAL A 379 -10.81 -25.82 -12.22
CA VAL A 379 -11.87 -26.83 -11.99
C VAL A 379 -12.11 -27.57 -13.30
N GLY A 380 -12.10 -28.89 -13.26
CA GLY A 380 -12.30 -29.74 -14.42
C GLY A 380 -11.09 -29.77 -15.38
N PRO A 381 -11.31 -30.11 -16.67
CA PRO A 381 -10.25 -30.43 -17.62
C PRO A 381 -9.57 -29.20 -18.24
N GLY A 382 -10.07 -27.97 -17.99
CA GLY A 382 -9.53 -26.73 -18.56
C GLY A 382 -8.10 -26.42 -18.11
N ALA A 383 -7.47 -25.40 -18.69
CA ALA A 383 -6.22 -24.86 -18.18
C ALA A 383 -6.46 -24.05 -16.90
N PRO A 384 -5.47 -23.95 -16.00
CA PRO A 384 -5.55 -23.06 -14.86
C PRO A 384 -5.82 -21.61 -15.31
N GLN A 385 -6.66 -20.90 -14.58
CA GLN A 385 -6.94 -19.48 -14.77
C GLN A 385 -6.29 -18.69 -13.64
N SER A 386 -5.68 -17.55 -14.00
CA SER A 386 -5.01 -16.67 -13.04
C SER A 386 -5.98 -15.64 -12.48
N PHE A 387 -5.94 -15.45 -11.19
CA PHE A 387 -6.77 -14.50 -10.44
C PHE A 387 -5.90 -13.57 -9.61
N THR A 388 -6.44 -12.38 -9.35
CA THR A 388 -5.77 -11.36 -8.54
C THR A 388 -6.73 -10.90 -7.45
N ILE A 389 -6.23 -10.84 -6.22
CA ILE A 389 -6.91 -10.22 -5.08
C ILE A 389 -6.14 -8.94 -4.75
N ASP A 390 -6.80 -7.80 -4.86
CA ASP A 390 -6.30 -6.49 -4.45
C ASP A 390 -7.23 -5.87 -3.40
N ARG A 391 -6.88 -4.69 -2.90
CA ARG A 391 -7.67 -3.96 -1.92
C ARG A 391 -9.11 -3.73 -2.37
N THR A 392 -9.31 -3.31 -3.62
CA THR A 392 -10.64 -3.04 -4.18
C THR A 392 -11.49 -4.29 -4.26
N THR A 393 -10.88 -5.42 -4.58
CA THR A 393 -11.53 -6.72 -4.62
C THR A 393 -11.99 -7.19 -3.24
N VAL A 394 -11.13 -7.04 -2.22
CA VAL A 394 -11.46 -7.38 -0.83
C VAL A 394 -12.62 -6.52 -0.35
N ASP A 395 -12.51 -5.20 -0.53
CA ASP A 395 -13.54 -4.26 -0.10
C ASP A 395 -14.88 -4.50 -0.80
N ALA A 396 -14.87 -4.83 -2.10
CA ALA A 396 -16.08 -5.17 -2.84
C ALA A 396 -16.70 -6.49 -2.38
N ALA A 397 -15.90 -7.51 -2.09
CA ALA A 397 -16.38 -8.83 -1.68
C ALA A 397 -16.95 -8.83 -0.26
N LEU A 398 -16.33 -8.07 0.66
CA LEU A 398 -16.70 -8.04 2.08
C LEU A 398 -17.59 -6.85 2.46
N GLY A 399 -17.77 -5.85 1.57
CA GLY A 399 -18.51 -4.62 1.88
C GLY A 399 -17.76 -3.72 2.86
N THR A 400 -16.44 -3.77 2.89
CA THR A 400 -15.54 -3.01 3.77
C THR A 400 -14.82 -1.90 3.00
N THR A 401 -13.95 -1.14 3.68
CA THR A 401 -13.10 -0.10 3.06
C THR A 401 -11.66 -0.17 3.57
N ASP A 402 -11.32 -1.22 4.32
CA ASP A 402 -10.03 -1.35 5.01
C ASP A 402 -9.15 -2.49 4.46
N GLY A 403 -9.67 -3.31 3.52
CA GLY A 403 -8.98 -4.47 2.94
C GLY A 403 -8.64 -5.57 3.94
N PHE A 404 -9.32 -5.57 5.11
CA PHE A 404 -9.02 -6.49 6.20
C PHE A 404 -9.77 -7.82 6.02
N ILE A 405 -9.02 -8.91 6.09
CA ILE A 405 -9.51 -10.29 6.08
C ILE A 405 -9.28 -10.86 7.47
N SER A 406 -10.37 -11.02 8.23
CA SER A 406 -10.30 -11.33 9.65
C SER A 406 -10.28 -12.84 9.96
N ASN A 407 -10.81 -13.67 9.06
CA ASN A 407 -11.01 -15.10 9.28
C ASN A 407 -11.10 -15.88 7.96
N ALA A 408 -11.22 -17.21 8.08
CA ALA A 408 -11.35 -18.13 6.95
C ALA A 408 -12.57 -17.86 6.07
N ALA A 409 -13.70 -17.44 6.66
CA ALA A 409 -14.93 -17.17 5.91
C ALA A 409 -14.81 -15.90 5.06
N ASP A 410 -14.14 -14.88 5.58
CA ASP A 410 -13.84 -13.67 4.80
C ASP A 410 -12.97 -14.00 3.59
N LEU A 411 -11.87 -14.77 3.80
CA LEU A 411 -11.00 -15.19 2.71
C LEU A 411 -11.73 -16.05 1.69
N ALA A 412 -12.59 -16.98 2.14
CA ALA A 412 -13.42 -17.79 1.25
C ALA A 412 -14.37 -16.93 0.41
N THR A 413 -14.98 -15.91 1.01
CA THR A 413 -15.86 -14.96 0.31
C THR A 413 -15.08 -14.18 -0.77
N VAL A 414 -13.88 -13.71 -0.46
CA VAL A 414 -13.02 -12.98 -1.41
C VAL A 414 -12.56 -13.89 -2.56
N ILE A 415 -12.10 -15.12 -2.26
CA ILE A 415 -11.71 -16.08 -3.31
C ILE A 415 -12.93 -16.43 -4.18
N GLY A 416 -14.08 -16.71 -3.57
CA GLY A 416 -15.32 -16.98 -4.30
C GLY A 416 -15.77 -15.83 -5.19
N PHE A 417 -15.57 -14.60 -4.74
CA PHE A 417 -15.89 -13.40 -5.52
C PHE A 417 -15.04 -13.31 -6.81
N VAL A 418 -13.73 -13.52 -6.70
CA VAL A 418 -12.82 -13.42 -7.88
C VAL A 418 -12.93 -14.63 -8.79
N THR A 419 -13.25 -15.82 -8.25
CA THR A 419 -13.41 -17.06 -9.03
C THR A 419 -14.86 -17.29 -9.52
N ALA A 420 -15.71 -16.28 -9.41
CA ALA A 420 -17.12 -16.40 -9.83
C ALA A 420 -17.23 -16.90 -11.28
N GLY A 421 -18.04 -17.93 -11.49
CA GLY A 421 -18.23 -18.56 -12.79
C GLY A 421 -17.24 -19.67 -13.15
N LEU A 422 -16.20 -19.93 -12.31
CA LEU A 422 -15.27 -21.06 -12.53
C LEU A 422 -15.89 -22.41 -12.16
N GLY A 423 -16.99 -22.41 -11.40
CA GLY A 423 -17.57 -23.62 -10.83
C GLY A 423 -16.76 -24.18 -9.65
N LEU A 424 -16.08 -23.29 -8.92
CA LEU A 424 -15.39 -23.61 -7.68
C LEU A 424 -16.35 -23.44 -6.50
N SER A 425 -16.48 -24.49 -5.68
CA SER A 425 -17.19 -24.44 -4.39
C SER A 425 -16.18 -24.30 -3.26
N ILE A 426 -16.43 -23.38 -2.33
CA ILE A 426 -15.56 -23.14 -1.18
C ILE A 426 -16.39 -23.29 0.08
N VAL A 427 -15.97 -24.21 0.94
CA VAL A 427 -16.63 -24.49 2.24
C VAL A 427 -15.63 -24.22 3.35
N THR A 428 -16.08 -23.54 4.40
CA THR A 428 -15.25 -23.28 5.59
C THR A 428 -15.73 -24.09 6.78
N SER A 429 -14.78 -24.70 7.50
CA SER A 429 -15.02 -25.38 8.77
C SER A 429 -13.98 -24.94 9.79
N GLY A 430 -14.37 -24.07 10.72
CA GLY A 430 -13.43 -23.39 11.59
C GLY A 430 -12.43 -22.56 10.79
N ASN A 431 -11.14 -22.86 10.89
CA ASN A 431 -10.08 -22.16 10.14
C ASN A 431 -9.77 -22.80 8.78
N ARG A 432 -10.38 -23.95 8.44
CA ARG A 432 -10.10 -24.66 7.20
C ARG A 432 -10.97 -24.15 6.06
N LEU A 433 -10.34 -23.87 4.92
CA LEU A 433 -11.00 -23.66 3.64
C LEU A 433 -10.83 -24.92 2.80
N THR A 434 -11.95 -25.50 2.37
CA THR A 434 -11.97 -26.66 1.48
C THR A 434 -12.53 -26.24 0.12
N PHE A 435 -11.79 -26.54 -0.93
CA PHE A 435 -12.13 -26.26 -2.32
C PHE A 435 -12.58 -27.56 -2.98
N SER A 436 -13.72 -27.52 -3.63
CA SER A 436 -14.26 -28.62 -4.43
C SER A 436 -14.89 -28.06 -5.71
N ALA A 437 -15.23 -28.94 -6.64
CA ALA A 437 -16.03 -28.55 -7.79
C ALA A 437 -17.49 -28.34 -7.37
N ASP A 438 -18.13 -27.30 -7.91
CA ASP A 438 -19.57 -27.09 -7.77
C ASP A 438 -20.32 -28.24 -8.49
N GLN A 439 -21.02 -29.06 -7.74
CA GLN A 439 -21.72 -30.22 -8.24
C GLN A 439 -22.88 -29.87 -9.17
N THR A 440 -23.38 -28.64 -9.13
CA THR A 440 -24.40 -28.17 -10.09
C THR A 440 -23.81 -27.91 -11.49
N VAL A 441 -22.52 -27.57 -11.54
CA VAL A 441 -21.76 -27.32 -12.78
C VAL A 441 -21.03 -28.60 -13.22
N TYR A 442 -20.47 -29.33 -12.27
CA TYR A 442 -19.70 -30.56 -12.47
C TYR A 442 -20.32 -31.73 -11.69
N PRO A 443 -21.39 -32.33 -12.20
CA PRO A 443 -22.16 -33.34 -11.44
C PRO A 443 -21.47 -34.71 -11.37
N ASN A 444 -20.42 -34.95 -12.14
CA ASN A 444 -19.75 -36.24 -12.19
C ASN A 444 -18.97 -36.50 -10.90
N ALA A 445 -19.11 -37.68 -10.35
CA ALA A 445 -18.38 -38.19 -9.20
C ALA A 445 -17.39 -39.30 -9.62
N GLY A 446 -16.66 -39.87 -8.66
CA GLY A 446 -15.75 -40.99 -8.88
C GLY A 446 -14.66 -40.65 -9.92
N ASN A 447 -14.43 -41.55 -10.84
CA ASN A 447 -13.36 -41.45 -11.85
C ASN A 447 -13.49 -40.26 -12.81
N ARG A 448 -14.66 -39.67 -12.93
CA ARG A 448 -14.93 -38.49 -13.76
C ARG A 448 -15.20 -37.23 -12.99
N ALA A 449 -15.03 -37.26 -11.69
CA ALA A 449 -15.14 -36.06 -10.87
C ALA A 449 -14.16 -34.98 -11.36
N ALA A 450 -14.62 -33.74 -11.37
CA ALA A 450 -13.81 -32.61 -11.79
C ALA A 450 -12.66 -32.40 -10.82
N ARG A 451 -11.42 -32.38 -11.33
CA ARG A 451 -10.25 -32.03 -10.55
C ARG A 451 -10.30 -30.59 -10.08
N VAL A 452 -9.70 -30.31 -8.94
CA VAL A 452 -9.62 -28.97 -8.36
C VAL A 452 -8.17 -28.64 -8.07
N MET A 453 -7.76 -27.42 -8.40
CA MET A 453 -6.45 -26.88 -8.07
C MET A 453 -6.58 -25.43 -7.62
N VAL A 454 -5.86 -25.10 -6.56
CA VAL A 454 -5.46 -23.73 -6.23
C VAL A 454 -3.94 -23.72 -6.17
N GLY A 455 -3.29 -22.93 -6.99
CA GLY A 455 -1.83 -23.01 -7.15
C GLY A 455 -1.17 -21.68 -7.45
N ASN A 456 0.16 -21.68 -7.57
CA ASN A 456 0.97 -20.51 -7.93
C ASN A 456 0.67 -19.28 -7.05
N VAL A 457 0.30 -19.51 -5.78
CA VAL A 457 -0.03 -18.43 -4.85
C VAL A 457 1.23 -17.60 -4.59
N SER A 458 1.13 -16.32 -4.90
CA SER A 458 2.21 -15.36 -4.71
C SER A 458 1.63 -13.99 -4.38
N SER A 459 2.48 -13.07 -3.99
CA SER A 459 2.05 -11.75 -3.59
C SER A 459 3.04 -10.69 -4.04
N ASN A 460 2.55 -9.47 -4.25
CA ASN A 460 3.34 -8.30 -4.58
C ASN A 460 2.92 -7.12 -3.66
N PRO A 461 3.84 -6.49 -2.90
CA PRO A 461 5.27 -6.83 -2.81
C PRO A 461 5.49 -8.16 -2.09
N THR A 462 6.50 -8.89 -2.51
CA THR A 462 6.87 -10.18 -1.92
C THR A 462 7.55 -10.03 -0.56
N TRP A 463 7.97 -8.80 -0.21
CA TRP A 463 8.60 -8.45 1.06
C TRP A 463 8.08 -7.10 1.55
N ALA A 464 7.89 -6.94 2.86
CA ALA A 464 7.58 -5.69 3.54
C ALA A 464 8.30 -5.64 4.89
N LEU A 465 8.46 -4.45 5.44
CA LEU A 465 9.04 -4.25 6.75
C LEU A 465 8.03 -4.70 7.83
N GLU A 466 8.36 -5.74 8.58
CA GLU A 466 7.45 -6.37 9.56
C GLU A 466 7.65 -5.89 11.00
N PHE A 467 8.64 -5.03 11.25
CA PHE A 467 8.97 -4.51 12.59
C PHE A 467 9.26 -3.01 12.58
N ASP A 468 8.99 -2.36 13.68
CA ASP A 468 9.43 -1.00 13.95
C ASP A 468 10.90 -1.01 14.39
N LEU A 469 11.63 0.08 14.17
CA LEU A 469 13.00 0.21 14.67
C LEU A 469 13.06 -0.06 16.20
N ALA A 470 12.04 0.38 16.92
CA ALA A 470 11.89 0.18 18.36
C ALA A 470 11.60 -1.27 18.79
N GLU A 471 11.16 -2.14 17.85
CA GLU A 471 10.85 -3.54 18.11
C GLU A 471 12.05 -4.48 17.87
N VAL A 472 13.20 -3.94 17.45
CA VAL A 472 14.41 -4.74 17.21
C VAL A 472 14.96 -5.26 18.52
N ASP A 473 14.97 -6.58 18.70
CA ASP A 473 15.47 -7.28 19.87
C ASP A 473 16.29 -8.51 19.46
N VAL A 474 17.63 -8.38 19.53
CA VAL A 474 18.56 -9.45 19.17
C VAL A 474 18.65 -10.57 20.22
N THR A 475 17.99 -10.40 21.37
CA THR A 475 17.90 -11.40 22.45
C THR A 475 16.67 -12.30 22.27
N SER A 476 15.67 -11.85 21.52
CA SER A 476 14.44 -12.60 21.21
C SER A 476 14.62 -13.50 20.00
N SER A 477 13.67 -14.43 19.81
CA SER A 477 13.62 -15.32 18.64
C SER A 477 12.54 -14.93 17.62
N ASN A 478 11.96 -13.73 17.75
CA ASN A 478 10.87 -13.27 16.88
C ASN A 478 11.34 -13.10 15.44
N PHE A 479 12.54 -12.54 15.27
CA PHE A 479 13.20 -12.37 13.98
C PHE A 479 14.66 -12.81 14.09
N THR A 480 15.22 -13.28 13.00
CA THR A 480 16.65 -13.55 12.89
C THR A 480 17.42 -12.24 12.70
N ILE A 481 18.72 -12.24 13.03
CA ILE A 481 19.58 -11.06 12.80
C ILE A 481 19.63 -10.71 11.31
N ASP A 482 19.55 -11.70 10.42
CA ASP A 482 19.52 -11.47 8.97
C ASP A 482 18.24 -10.75 8.52
N GLU A 483 17.08 -11.08 9.10
CA GLU A 483 15.82 -10.37 8.85
C GLU A 483 15.87 -8.93 9.36
N TYR A 484 16.43 -8.72 10.56
CA TYR A 484 16.69 -7.37 11.07
C TYR A 484 17.61 -6.58 10.15
N LEU A 485 18.70 -7.17 9.66
CA LEU A 485 19.62 -6.51 8.72
C LEU A 485 18.94 -6.09 7.42
N VAL A 486 18.08 -6.94 6.86
CA VAL A 486 17.28 -6.60 5.66
C VAL A 486 16.34 -5.43 5.96
N GLY A 487 15.66 -5.43 7.10
CA GLY A 487 14.77 -4.34 7.50
C GLY A 487 15.49 -3.02 7.72
N ILE A 488 16.64 -3.03 8.41
CA ILE A 488 17.46 -1.82 8.60
C ILE A 488 18.01 -1.30 7.27
N GLU A 489 18.44 -2.18 6.36
CA GLU A 489 18.87 -1.75 5.02
C GLU A 489 17.74 -1.07 4.24
N TYR A 490 16.54 -1.59 4.37
CA TYR A 490 15.34 -0.98 3.78
C TYR A 490 15.03 0.39 4.38
N MET A 491 15.07 0.53 5.72
CA MET A 491 14.92 1.82 6.41
C MET A 491 16.00 2.81 5.97
N LEU A 492 17.26 2.37 5.86
CA LEU A 492 18.39 3.17 5.40
C LEU A 492 18.18 3.69 3.98
N HIS A 493 17.77 2.81 3.07
CA HIS A 493 17.49 3.18 1.69
C HIS A 493 16.36 4.23 1.60
N ARG A 494 15.26 4.04 2.34
CA ARG A 494 14.14 4.99 2.40
C ARG A 494 14.56 6.33 3.02
N SER A 495 15.34 6.30 4.10
CA SER A 495 15.88 7.52 4.75
C SER A 495 16.79 8.30 3.80
N THR A 496 17.65 7.61 3.05
CA THR A 496 18.52 8.24 2.04
C THR A 496 17.70 8.85 0.89
N ALA A 497 16.65 8.17 0.44
CA ALA A 497 15.73 8.70 -0.56
C ALA A 497 14.99 9.95 -0.05
N SER A 498 14.53 9.93 1.21
CA SER A 498 13.93 11.08 1.89
C SER A 498 14.91 12.26 1.95
N GLY A 499 16.15 12.02 2.36
CA GLY A 499 17.22 13.02 2.38
C GLY A 499 17.45 13.63 1.00
N SER A 500 17.44 12.83 -0.06
CA SER A 500 17.58 13.32 -1.44
C SER A 500 16.42 14.24 -1.85
N VAL A 501 15.18 13.89 -1.48
CA VAL A 501 14.00 14.73 -1.73
C VAL A 501 14.12 16.06 -0.99
N LEU A 502 14.45 16.04 0.31
CA LEU A 502 14.60 17.25 1.12
C LEU A 502 15.76 18.11 0.62
N GLY A 503 16.91 17.52 0.28
CA GLY A 503 18.06 18.23 -0.27
C GLY A 503 17.77 18.91 -1.61
N SER A 504 17.06 18.23 -2.50
CA SER A 504 16.64 18.82 -3.78
C SER A 504 15.64 19.97 -3.61
N LEU A 505 14.74 19.84 -2.61
CA LEU A 505 13.80 20.90 -2.27
C LEU A 505 14.52 22.12 -1.67
N ASN A 506 15.48 21.88 -0.75
CA ASN A 506 16.29 22.96 -0.18
C ASN A 506 17.03 23.74 -1.28
N LYS A 507 17.69 23.02 -2.18
CA LYS A 507 18.38 23.66 -3.33
C LYS A 507 17.43 24.48 -4.20
N ARG A 508 16.20 24.01 -4.41
CA ARG A 508 15.19 24.76 -5.17
C ARG A 508 14.74 26.02 -4.43
N LEU A 509 14.58 25.97 -3.11
CA LEU A 509 14.23 27.13 -2.29
C LEU A 509 15.36 28.16 -2.29
N ASP A 510 16.63 27.75 -2.19
CA ASP A 510 17.80 28.63 -2.30
C ASP A 510 17.81 29.39 -3.63
N MET A 511 17.67 28.67 -4.75
CA MET A 511 17.59 29.30 -6.07
C MET A 511 16.41 30.27 -6.19
N GLN A 512 15.29 29.98 -5.55
CA GLN A 512 14.11 30.85 -5.55
C GLN A 512 14.34 32.09 -4.70
N SER A 513 15.00 31.98 -3.55
CA SER A 513 15.38 33.09 -2.69
C SER A 513 16.33 34.02 -3.43
N ASP A 514 17.35 33.48 -4.08
CA ASP A 514 18.29 34.27 -4.93
C ASP A 514 17.55 35.01 -6.05
N PHE A 515 16.64 34.32 -6.74
CA PHE A 515 15.85 34.95 -7.82
C PHE A 515 14.98 36.09 -7.28
N VAL A 516 14.27 35.91 -6.17
CA VAL A 516 13.44 36.96 -5.56
C VAL A 516 14.30 38.14 -5.13
N SER A 517 15.48 37.92 -4.53
CA SER A 517 16.43 38.96 -4.14
C SER A 517 16.90 39.77 -5.33
N HIS A 518 17.29 39.12 -6.44
CA HIS A 518 17.68 39.81 -7.69
C HIS A 518 16.51 40.60 -8.29
N LEU A 519 15.30 40.08 -8.23
CA LEU A 519 14.10 40.77 -8.71
C LEU A 519 13.80 42.02 -7.87
N GLN A 520 13.91 41.94 -6.54
CA GLN A 520 13.77 43.10 -5.64
C GLN A 520 14.82 44.18 -5.92
N ALA A 521 16.09 43.80 -6.12
CA ALA A 521 17.15 44.73 -6.45
C ALA A 521 16.87 45.43 -7.80
N SER A 522 16.41 44.67 -8.79
CA SER A 522 16.03 45.21 -10.11
C SER A 522 14.84 46.17 -10.03
N MET A 523 13.82 45.82 -9.25
CA MET A 523 12.66 46.68 -8.98
C MET A 523 13.07 47.97 -8.26
N THR A 524 13.90 47.87 -7.23
CA THR A 524 14.39 49.03 -6.48
C THR A 524 15.16 49.96 -7.39
N SER A 525 16.07 49.44 -8.22
CA SER A 525 16.80 50.22 -9.24
C SER A 525 15.83 50.86 -10.27
N GLY A 526 14.81 50.09 -10.71
CA GLY A 526 13.78 50.59 -11.63
C GLY A 526 12.97 51.75 -11.04
N ILE A 527 12.53 51.60 -9.77
CA ILE A 527 11.82 52.64 -9.03
C ILE A 527 12.72 53.90 -8.92
N GLY A 528 13.98 53.73 -8.52
CA GLY A 528 14.92 54.85 -8.39
C GLY A 528 15.07 55.64 -9.68
N ARG A 529 15.25 54.97 -10.83
CA ARG A 529 15.34 55.65 -12.15
C ARG A 529 14.09 56.46 -12.52
N LEU A 530 12.90 56.02 -12.04
CA LEU A 530 11.64 56.71 -12.36
C LEU A 530 11.39 57.91 -11.44
N VAL A 531 11.72 57.78 -10.15
CA VAL A 531 11.24 58.72 -9.14
C VAL A 531 12.32 59.43 -8.33
N ASP A 532 13.58 58.92 -8.29
CA ASP A 532 14.62 59.55 -7.51
C ASP A 532 15.11 60.84 -8.18
N ALA A 533 15.54 61.81 -7.41
CA ALA A 533 16.13 63.05 -7.86
C ALA A 533 17.66 62.87 -7.97
N ASP A 534 18.24 63.45 -9.03
CA ASP A 534 19.69 63.64 -9.07
C ASP A 534 20.07 64.74 -8.07
N MET A 535 20.67 64.34 -6.96
CA MET A 535 20.99 65.24 -5.85
C MET A 535 22.03 66.31 -6.21
N GLU A 536 22.92 66.02 -7.19
CA GLU A 536 23.89 67.03 -7.69
C GLU A 536 23.19 68.11 -8.51
N GLU A 537 22.29 67.68 -9.43
CA GLU A 537 21.50 68.61 -10.24
C GLU A 537 20.56 69.45 -9.38
N GLU A 538 19.80 68.83 -8.46
CA GLU A 538 18.84 69.52 -7.62
C GLU A 538 19.52 70.44 -6.59
N SER A 539 20.70 70.07 -6.05
CA SER A 539 21.49 70.94 -5.16
C SER A 539 22.02 72.17 -5.93
N ALA A 540 22.54 71.99 -7.16
CA ALA A 540 22.96 73.10 -8.01
C ALA A 540 21.78 74.02 -8.36
N ARG A 541 20.60 73.42 -8.69
CA ARG A 541 19.37 74.17 -8.97
C ARG A 541 18.88 74.93 -7.73
N LEU A 542 18.97 74.34 -6.53
CA LEU A 542 18.63 75.02 -5.28
C LEU A 542 19.51 76.27 -5.07
N ALA A 543 20.83 76.14 -5.20
CA ALA A 543 21.75 77.26 -5.06
C ALA A 543 21.49 78.38 -6.11
N ALA A 544 21.21 78.02 -7.37
CA ALA A 544 20.82 78.94 -8.42
C ALA A 544 19.51 79.66 -8.11
N GLN A 545 18.50 78.98 -7.63
CA GLN A 545 17.18 79.56 -7.26
C GLN A 545 17.29 80.47 -6.04
N GLN A 546 18.10 80.13 -5.04
CA GLN A 546 18.38 81.02 -3.91
C GLN A 546 19.00 82.32 -4.36
N THR A 547 19.98 82.22 -5.26
CA THR A 547 20.59 83.42 -5.85
C THR A 547 19.56 84.21 -6.69
N GLN A 548 18.74 83.56 -7.50
CA GLN A 548 17.65 84.19 -8.24
C GLN A 548 16.61 84.87 -7.32
N GLN A 549 16.30 84.27 -6.19
CA GLN A 549 15.40 84.84 -5.19
C GLN A 549 15.98 86.16 -4.62
N GLN A 550 17.28 86.15 -4.26
CA GLN A 550 17.93 87.38 -3.77
C GLN A 550 17.94 88.50 -4.83
N LEU A 551 18.26 88.18 -6.10
CA LEU A 551 18.18 89.11 -7.24
C LEU A 551 16.78 89.61 -7.49
N ALA A 552 15.76 88.73 -7.41
CA ALA A 552 14.35 89.10 -7.61
C ALA A 552 13.84 90.04 -6.49
N VAL A 553 14.29 89.85 -5.24
CA VAL A 553 13.98 90.76 -4.11
C VAL A 553 14.68 92.16 -4.38
N GLN A 554 15.91 92.18 -4.83
CA GLN A 554 16.59 93.43 -5.18
C GLN A 554 15.93 94.15 -6.37
N ALA A 555 15.54 93.40 -7.41
CA ALA A 555 14.81 93.96 -8.53
C ALA A 555 13.44 94.53 -8.11
N LEU A 556 12.70 93.87 -7.17
CA LEU A 556 11.44 94.37 -6.63
C LEU A 556 11.69 95.67 -5.83
N GLN A 557 12.77 95.78 -5.04
CA GLN A 557 13.15 97.01 -4.32
C GLN A 557 13.42 98.17 -5.33
N ILE A 558 14.21 97.92 -6.36
CA ILE A 558 14.48 98.89 -7.39
C ILE A 558 13.20 99.32 -8.10
N ALA A 559 12.35 98.39 -8.50
CA ALA A 559 11.07 98.69 -9.14
C ALA A 559 10.14 99.53 -8.25
N ASN A 560 10.17 99.33 -6.91
CA ASN A 560 9.38 100.12 -5.99
C ASN A 560 9.92 101.51 -5.71
N THR A 561 11.28 101.76 -5.86
CA THR A 561 11.86 103.08 -5.66
C THR A 561 11.70 103.98 -6.88
N THR A 562 11.62 103.42 -8.12
CA THR A 562 11.51 104.18 -9.38
C THR A 562 10.33 105.15 -9.43
N PRO A 563 9.12 104.85 -8.99
CA PRO A 563 7.99 105.80 -8.91
C PRO A 563 8.24 106.95 -7.93
N GLY A 564 8.95 106.66 -6.83
CA GLY A 564 9.30 107.68 -5.82
C GLY A 564 10.33 108.74 -6.36
N THR A 565 11.31 108.25 -7.09
CA THR A 565 12.29 109.17 -7.74
C THR A 565 11.63 110.04 -8.86
N ILE A 566 10.69 109.49 -9.62
CA ILE A 566 9.90 110.23 -10.55
C ILE A 566 9.02 111.26 -9.84
N LEU A 567 8.39 110.94 -8.73
CA LEU A 567 7.58 111.83 -7.92
C LEU A 567 8.44 112.99 -7.34
N GLN A 568 9.65 112.69 -6.86
CA GLN A 568 10.62 113.70 -6.38
C GLN A 568 11.06 114.66 -7.52
N LEU A 569 11.23 114.13 -8.72
CA LEU A 569 11.60 114.95 -9.87
C LEU A 569 10.45 115.91 -10.24
N TYR A 570 9.19 115.56 -10.02
CA TYR A 570 8.05 116.40 -10.30
C TYR A 570 7.62 117.35 -9.12
N SER A 571 7.99 116.95 -7.86
CA SER A 571 7.68 117.74 -6.67
C SER A 571 8.78 118.82 -6.34
N GLY A 572 9.92 118.80 -7.02
CA GLY A 572 11.08 119.69 -6.88
C GLY A 572 11.10 120.88 -7.82
N ARG A 573 9.91 121.37 -8.27
CA ARG A 573 9.72 122.63 -8.98
C ARG A 573 8.78 123.56 -8.22
#